data_85e31f07f1b173e0fb26b86bd9734039
#
_entry.id   85e31f07f1b173e0fb26b86bd9734039
#
_cell.length_a   1.000
_cell.length_b   1.000
_cell.length_c   1.000
_cell.angle_alpha   90.00
_cell.angle_beta   90.00
_cell.angle_gamma   90.00
#
_symmetry.space_group_name_H-M   'P 1'
#
loop_
_entity.id
_entity.type
_entity.pdbx_description
1 polymer ?
#
loop_
_entity_poly.entity_id
_entity_poly.type
_entity_poly.pdbx_seq_one_letter_code
_entity_poly.pdbx_strand_id
1 'polypeptide(L)'
;MKIIDLKDGDSFSGPLLVSDCKKCVNTNGKPYLAITFQDQSSQISARLWEINNEEEILKKGNVVHVEGKVLSYNKSLQIRLFKVTSDTLGLNPNDFAISSPVKKEDLVNKLKAYVNSISDKDLKLLVSNLVNKYLEKLSIWPAAVRNHHEFESGLIYHSVTMADLGLSFCAVYPKLNRDLVLAGCLVHDFGKMIELSGLPNAEFTLDGKLIGHISLGFYEVRKEAERLGMHEFESLPKEEQAKSSPLFHKHEMASMLEHIILSHHGKYEFGSPVLPLTKEAYAVSCIDDFDAKMMILDKAYEGAEKGENTSKIMTMDNRFFYNPFSLEVSSSPSGLSLEKELDELKR
;
A
#
# COMPACT_ATOMS: atom_id res chain seq x y z
N MET A 1 4.52 25.03 -9.13
CA MET A 1 5.54 24.11 -9.67
C MET A 1 5.47 22.88 -8.79
N LYS A 2 5.41 21.68 -9.36
CA LYS A 2 5.35 20.43 -8.60
C LYS A 2 6.76 19.92 -8.31
N ILE A 3 6.94 19.21 -7.21
CA ILE A 3 8.25 18.64 -6.84
C ILE A 3 8.82 17.73 -7.94
N ILE A 4 7.98 16.91 -8.58
CA ILE A 4 8.40 15.98 -9.64
C ILE A 4 8.97 16.69 -10.88
N ASP A 5 8.61 17.95 -11.11
CA ASP A 5 9.05 18.73 -12.28
C ASP A 5 10.35 19.52 -12.01
N LEU A 6 10.84 19.53 -10.77
CA LEU A 6 12.01 20.32 -10.35
C LEU A 6 13.31 19.76 -10.94
N LYS A 7 14.21 20.69 -11.27
CA LYS A 7 15.55 20.41 -11.81
C LYS A 7 16.62 21.12 -11.00
N ASP A 8 17.85 20.64 -11.11
CA ASP A 8 18.99 21.31 -10.50
C ASP A 8 19.10 22.77 -10.98
N GLY A 9 19.24 23.67 -10.03
CA GLY A 9 19.31 25.12 -10.30
C GLY A 9 17.98 25.86 -10.25
N ASP A 10 16.85 25.18 -10.18
CA ASP A 10 15.54 25.84 -10.09
C ASP A 10 15.35 26.60 -8.78
N SER A 11 14.60 27.70 -8.85
CA SER A 11 14.12 28.41 -7.65
C SER A 11 12.73 27.91 -7.31
N PHE A 12 12.52 27.54 -6.05
CA PHE A 12 11.25 27.08 -5.53
C PHE A 12 10.64 28.11 -4.59
N SER A 13 9.38 28.41 -4.74
CA SER A 13 8.57 29.18 -3.78
C SER A 13 7.14 28.64 -3.81
N GLY A 14 6.67 28.13 -2.65
CA GLY A 14 5.32 27.60 -2.54
C GLY A 14 5.07 26.80 -1.25
N PRO A 15 3.82 26.39 -1.03
CA PRO A 15 3.45 25.57 0.11
C PRO A 15 3.90 24.13 -0.09
N LEU A 16 4.43 23.52 0.99
CA LEU A 16 4.78 22.11 1.07
C LEU A 16 4.39 21.54 2.43
N LEU A 17 4.04 20.27 2.46
CA LEU A 17 3.83 19.52 3.68
C LEU A 17 5.16 19.06 4.26
N VAL A 18 5.36 19.22 5.56
CA VAL A 18 6.47 18.58 6.29
C VAL A 18 6.11 17.12 6.53
N SER A 19 6.65 16.20 5.72
CA SER A 19 6.39 14.76 5.88
C SER A 19 7.30 14.11 6.92
N ASP A 20 8.52 14.61 7.10
CA ASP A 20 9.44 14.23 8.20
C ASP A 20 10.35 15.40 8.57
N CYS A 21 10.71 15.48 9.86
CA CYS A 21 11.69 16.44 10.35
C CYS A 21 12.44 15.87 11.55
N LYS A 22 13.76 15.77 11.41
CA LYS A 22 14.63 15.21 12.44
C LYS A 22 15.75 16.16 12.78
N LYS A 23 16.01 16.34 14.09
CA LYS A 23 17.19 17.01 14.58
C LYS A 23 18.38 16.06 14.50
N CYS A 24 19.40 16.44 13.74
CA CYS A 24 20.62 15.71 13.52
C CYS A 24 21.83 16.54 13.99
N VAL A 25 22.97 15.90 14.10
CA VAL A 25 24.24 16.55 14.43
C VAL A 25 25.23 16.30 13.30
N ASN A 26 25.88 17.34 12.82
CA ASN A 26 26.90 17.22 11.77
C ASN A 26 28.25 16.74 12.34
N THR A 27 29.22 16.49 11.48
CA THR A 27 30.58 16.02 11.85
C THR A 27 31.32 16.97 12.80
N ASN A 28 30.94 18.23 12.84
CA ASN A 28 31.52 19.27 13.71
C ASN A 28 30.75 19.46 15.03
N GLY A 29 29.79 18.55 15.33
CA GLY A 29 28.99 18.62 16.55
C GLY A 29 27.87 19.68 16.53
N LYS A 30 27.62 20.39 15.41
CA LYS A 30 26.56 21.39 15.31
C LYS A 30 25.23 20.74 14.93
N PRO A 31 24.13 21.12 15.61
CA PRO A 31 22.80 20.61 15.27
C PRO A 31 22.31 21.20 13.94
N TYR A 32 21.53 20.41 13.21
CA TYR A 32 20.79 20.83 12.01
C TYR A 32 19.46 20.07 11.92
N LEU A 33 18.50 20.57 11.14
CA LEU A 33 17.29 19.84 10.82
C LEU A 33 17.43 19.17 9.45
N ALA A 34 17.20 17.85 9.42
CA ALA A 34 16.96 17.11 8.20
C ALA A 34 15.45 17.04 7.98
N ILE A 35 14.98 17.60 6.86
CA ILE A 35 13.56 17.79 6.58
C ILE A 35 13.24 17.06 5.29
N THR A 36 12.07 16.43 5.24
CA THR A 36 11.47 15.95 4.01
C THR A 36 10.19 16.72 3.77
N PHE A 37 10.13 17.41 2.67
CA PHE A 37 8.94 18.09 2.18
C PHE A 37 8.20 17.22 1.18
N GLN A 38 6.90 17.46 1.03
CA GLN A 38 6.02 16.70 0.16
C GLN A 38 4.97 17.59 -0.50
N ASP A 39 4.65 17.27 -1.74
CA ASP A 39 3.42 17.68 -2.42
C ASP A 39 2.71 16.44 -2.99
N GLN A 40 1.61 16.63 -3.74
CA GLN A 40 0.86 15.53 -4.36
C GLN A 40 1.67 14.69 -5.37
N SER A 41 2.81 15.18 -5.82
CA SER A 41 3.58 14.56 -6.89
C SER A 41 4.79 13.77 -6.40
N SER A 42 5.45 14.23 -5.32
CA SER A 42 6.69 13.60 -4.83
C SER A 42 7.13 14.16 -3.47
N GLN A 43 8.26 13.67 -3.02
CA GLN A 43 8.98 14.16 -1.83
C GLN A 43 10.32 14.75 -2.24
N ILE A 44 10.80 15.75 -1.48
CA ILE A 44 12.11 16.34 -1.66
C ILE A 44 12.76 16.62 -0.30
N SER A 45 14.04 16.31 -0.18
CA SER A 45 14.78 16.56 1.05
C SER A 45 15.28 18.00 1.13
N ALA A 46 15.44 18.49 2.37
CA ALA A 46 16.06 19.77 2.66
C ALA A 46 16.86 19.67 3.96
N ARG A 47 17.81 20.62 4.12
CA ARG A 47 18.58 20.75 5.36
C ARG A 47 18.58 22.19 5.83
N LEU A 48 18.25 22.41 7.10
CA LEU A 48 18.36 23.69 7.76
C LEU A 48 19.55 23.63 8.73
N TRP A 49 20.64 24.32 8.38
CA TRP A 49 21.91 24.27 9.11
C TRP A 49 21.96 25.21 10.31
N GLU A 50 21.19 26.27 10.28
CA GLU A 50 21.07 27.23 11.37
C GLU A 50 19.62 27.21 11.87
N ILE A 51 19.44 26.77 13.10
CA ILE A 51 18.12 26.59 13.70
C ILE A 51 17.87 27.80 14.62
N ASN A 52 16.85 28.58 14.30
CA ASN A 52 16.38 29.64 15.18
C ASN A 52 15.06 29.26 15.86
N ASN A 53 13.92 29.66 15.27
CA ASN A 53 12.58 29.31 15.78
C ASN A 53 11.81 28.38 14.81
N GLU A 54 12.46 27.91 13.74
CA GLU A 54 11.80 27.11 12.68
C GLU A 54 11.39 25.72 13.19
N GLU A 55 11.96 25.22 14.29
CA GLU A 55 11.57 23.93 14.89
C GLU A 55 10.07 23.87 15.23
N GLU A 56 9.46 25.02 15.59
CA GLU A 56 8.04 25.06 15.94
C GLU A 56 7.13 24.89 14.72
N ILE A 57 7.53 25.42 13.58
CA ILE A 57 6.74 25.36 12.34
C ILE A 57 7.08 24.14 11.50
N LEU A 58 8.31 23.62 11.58
CA LEU A 58 8.77 22.44 10.84
C LEU A 58 8.41 21.11 11.55
N LYS A 59 7.23 21.05 12.17
CA LYS A 59 6.71 19.79 12.73
C LYS A 59 6.06 18.95 11.65
N LYS A 60 6.27 17.64 11.73
CA LYS A 60 5.59 16.67 10.87
C LYS A 60 4.08 16.92 10.85
N GLY A 61 3.50 17.01 9.66
CA GLY A 61 2.08 17.29 9.45
C GLY A 61 1.73 18.75 9.19
N ASN A 62 2.66 19.69 9.44
CA ASN A 62 2.42 21.08 9.13
C ASN A 62 2.62 21.37 7.65
N VAL A 63 1.76 22.21 7.08
CA VAL A 63 2.01 22.83 5.77
C VAL A 63 2.73 24.15 6.01
N VAL A 64 3.83 24.35 5.29
CA VAL A 64 4.68 25.54 5.41
C VAL A 64 4.93 26.13 4.04
N HIS A 65 5.11 27.45 3.96
CA HIS A 65 5.58 28.10 2.74
C HIS A 65 7.11 28.06 2.72
N VAL A 66 7.68 27.50 1.67
CA VAL A 66 9.10 27.25 1.49
C VAL A 66 9.63 28.12 0.35
N GLU A 67 10.72 28.83 0.60
CA GLU A 67 11.50 29.52 -0.43
C GLU A 67 12.92 28.96 -0.43
N GLY A 68 13.41 28.56 -1.60
CA GLY A 68 14.73 27.94 -1.71
C GLY A 68 15.21 27.74 -3.14
N LYS A 69 16.39 27.15 -3.25
CA LYS A 69 16.98 26.74 -4.53
C LYS A 69 17.17 25.24 -4.55
N VAL A 70 16.78 24.62 -5.66
CA VAL A 70 16.99 23.19 -5.88
C VAL A 70 18.45 22.96 -6.27
N LEU A 71 19.09 22.02 -5.62
CA LEU A 71 20.48 21.63 -5.85
C LEU A 71 20.57 20.10 -5.92
N SER A 72 21.42 19.62 -6.82
CA SER A 72 21.79 18.20 -6.87
C SER A 72 22.91 17.92 -5.87
N TYR A 73 22.69 16.98 -4.97
CA TYR A 73 23.70 16.51 -4.02
C TYR A 73 23.67 14.97 -3.94
N ASN A 74 24.80 14.33 -4.21
CA ASN A 74 24.91 12.86 -4.27
C ASN A 74 23.83 12.24 -5.20
N LYS A 75 23.63 12.81 -6.38
CA LYS A 75 22.65 12.37 -7.39
C LYS A 75 21.18 12.51 -6.95
N SER A 76 20.88 13.19 -5.85
CA SER A 76 19.52 13.45 -5.37
C SER A 76 19.25 14.95 -5.33
N LEU A 77 18.05 15.37 -5.75
CA LEU A 77 17.65 16.77 -5.63
C LEU A 77 17.32 17.09 -4.17
N GLN A 78 17.76 18.26 -3.73
CA GLN A 78 17.49 18.81 -2.40
C GLN A 78 17.14 20.30 -2.52
N ILE A 79 16.30 20.79 -1.61
CA ILE A 79 16.07 22.23 -1.48
C ILE A 79 17.07 22.82 -0.49
N ARG A 80 17.89 23.76 -0.96
CA ARG A 80 18.61 24.65 -0.07
C ARG A 80 17.66 25.76 0.36
N LEU A 81 17.24 25.70 1.63
CA LEU A 81 16.27 26.63 2.20
C LEU A 81 16.84 28.04 2.35
N PHE A 82 16.05 29.04 1.97
CA PHE A 82 16.31 30.46 2.26
C PHE A 82 15.34 30.98 3.31
N LYS A 83 14.07 30.55 3.24
CA LYS A 83 13.03 30.99 4.15
C LYS A 83 11.96 29.93 4.30
N VAL A 84 11.44 29.80 5.51
CA VAL A 84 10.28 28.98 5.83
C VAL A 84 9.34 29.80 6.70
N THR A 85 8.06 29.78 6.36
CA THR A 85 7.03 30.47 7.15
C THR A 85 5.82 29.58 7.38
N SER A 86 5.09 29.83 8.46
CA SER A 86 3.86 29.11 8.81
C SER A 86 2.62 29.66 8.08
N ASP A 87 2.77 30.63 7.19
CA ASP A 87 1.65 31.21 6.45
C ASP A 87 1.21 30.29 5.34
N THR A 88 0.22 29.49 5.63
CA THR A 88 -0.34 28.46 4.73
C THR A 88 -1.75 28.79 4.27
N LEU A 89 -2.28 29.96 4.62
CA LEU A 89 -3.64 30.40 4.26
C LEU A 89 -4.74 29.36 4.55
N GLY A 90 -4.54 28.52 5.59
CA GLY A 90 -5.49 27.47 5.98
C GLY A 90 -5.55 26.28 5.00
N LEU A 91 -4.47 26.01 4.27
CA LEU A 91 -4.37 24.86 3.38
C LEU A 91 -4.51 23.55 4.17
N ASN A 92 -5.29 22.62 3.63
CA ASN A 92 -5.49 21.32 4.26
C ASN A 92 -4.27 20.42 3.98
N PRO A 93 -3.61 19.85 5.02
CA PRO A 93 -2.50 18.92 4.84
C PRO A 93 -2.80 17.72 3.93
N ASN A 94 -4.06 17.27 3.88
CA ASN A 94 -4.48 16.18 2.99
C ASN A 94 -4.32 16.52 1.51
N ASP A 95 -4.38 17.80 1.14
CA ASP A 95 -4.19 18.24 -0.24
C ASP A 95 -2.74 18.06 -0.73
N PHE A 96 -1.82 17.67 0.15
CA PHE A 96 -0.41 17.39 -0.14
C PHE A 96 -0.07 15.90 -0.09
N ALA A 97 -1.04 15.03 0.13
CA ALA A 97 -0.80 13.59 0.07
C ALA A 97 -0.44 13.18 -1.36
N ILE A 98 0.59 12.34 -1.50
CA ILE A 98 0.96 11.79 -2.81
C ILE A 98 -0.24 11.02 -3.34
N SER A 99 -0.58 11.24 -4.59
CA SER A 99 -1.75 10.61 -5.22
C SER A 99 -1.40 9.26 -5.83
N SER A 100 -2.35 8.35 -5.83
CA SER A 100 -2.28 7.10 -6.59
C SER A 100 -2.05 7.37 -8.09
N PRO A 101 -1.28 6.52 -8.79
CA PRO A 101 -1.14 6.62 -10.25
C PRO A 101 -2.46 6.36 -11.00
N VAL A 102 -3.44 5.74 -10.36
CA VAL A 102 -4.78 5.47 -10.90
C VAL A 102 -5.81 6.26 -10.11
N LYS A 103 -6.82 6.81 -10.79
CA LYS A 103 -7.88 7.58 -10.15
C LYS A 103 -8.66 6.73 -9.16
N LYS A 104 -9.00 7.32 -8.02
CA LYS A 104 -9.74 6.67 -6.94
C LYS A 104 -11.06 6.06 -7.44
N GLU A 105 -11.79 6.77 -8.28
CA GLU A 105 -13.07 6.32 -8.82
C GLU A 105 -12.93 5.04 -9.65
N ASP A 106 -11.85 4.94 -10.46
CA ASP A 106 -11.57 3.77 -11.28
C ASP A 106 -11.21 2.57 -10.41
N LEU A 107 -10.39 2.78 -9.35
CA LEU A 107 -10.06 1.73 -8.37
C LEU A 107 -11.29 1.23 -7.63
N VAL A 108 -12.18 2.11 -7.18
CA VAL A 108 -13.43 1.76 -6.51
C VAL A 108 -14.36 0.97 -7.44
N ASN A 109 -14.49 1.39 -8.70
CA ASN A 109 -15.29 0.68 -9.69
C ASN A 109 -14.75 -0.71 -9.96
N LYS A 110 -13.43 -0.84 -10.10
CA LYS A 110 -12.76 -2.12 -10.33
C LYS A 110 -12.89 -3.07 -9.14
N LEU A 111 -12.68 -2.55 -7.91
CA LEU A 111 -12.92 -3.31 -6.67
C LEU A 111 -14.34 -3.88 -6.62
N LYS A 112 -15.36 -3.03 -6.88
CA LYS A 112 -16.78 -3.47 -6.90
C LYS A 112 -17.04 -4.51 -7.98
N ALA A 113 -16.43 -4.36 -9.15
CA ALA A 113 -16.55 -5.35 -10.23
C ALA A 113 -15.99 -6.71 -9.80
N TYR A 114 -14.82 -6.74 -9.14
CA TYR A 114 -14.23 -7.97 -8.61
C TYR A 114 -15.09 -8.61 -7.54
N VAL A 115 -15.57 -7.86 -6.55
CA VAL A 115 -16.51 -8.38 -5.54
C VAL A 115 -17.74 -9.00 -6.21
N ASN A 116 -18.31 -8.33 -7.23
CA ASN A 116 -19.45 -8.84 -7.96
C ASN A 116 -19.16 -10.11 -8.77
N SER A 117 -17.92 -10.32 -9.18
CA SER A 117 -17.49 -11.48 -9.95
C SER A 117 -17.25 -12.74 -9.11
N ILE A 118 -17.30 -12.66 -7.79
CA ILE A 118 -17.26 -13.83 -6.90
C ILE A 118 -18.54 -14.65 -7.12
N SER A 119 -18.39 -15.93 -7.41
CA SER A 119 -19.51 -16.83 -7.74
C SER A 119 -20.10 -17.49 -6.48
N ASP A 120 -19.25 -17.84 -5.51
CA ASP A 120 -19.69 -18.37 -4.21
C ASP A 120 -20.50 -17.32 -3.46
N LYS A 121 -21.75 -17.68 -3.13
CA LYS A 121 -22.73 -16.72 -2.58
C LYS A 121 -22.40 -16.27 -1.16
N ASP A 122 -21.94 -17.18 -0.32
CA ASP A 122 -21.62 -16.88 1.07
C ASP A 122 -20.33 -16.08 1.16
N LEU A 123 -19.30 -16.45 0.41
CA LEU A 123 -18.05 -15.69 0.30
C LEU A 123 -18.28 -14.30 -0.30
N LYS A 124 -19.08 -14.20 -1.36
CA LYS A 124 -19.47 -12.91 -1.94
C LYS A 124 -20.17 -12.00 -0.94
N LEU A 125 -21.09 -12.55 -0.16
CA LEU A 125 -21.81 -11.79 0.86
C LEU A 125 -20.86 -11.27 1.94
N LEU A 126 -19.95 -12.13 2.43
CA LEU A 126 -18.94 -11.76 3.41
C LEU A 126 -18.04 -10.62 2.89
N VAL A 127 -17.46 -10.79 1.70
CA VAL A 127 -16.57 -9.77 1.11
C VAL A 127 -17.33 -8.48 0.78
N SER A 128 -18.56 -8.58 0.26
CA SER A 128 -19.38 -7.40 -0.05
C SER A 128 -19.69 -6.58 1.21
N ASN A 129 -20.05 -7.23 2.32
CA ASN A 129 -20.35 -6.54 3.56
C ASN A 129 -19.10 -5.85 4.14
N LEU A 130 -17.95 -6.52 4.12
CA LEU A 130 -16.68 -5.95 4.55
C LEU A 130 -16.29 -4.74 3.69
N VAL A 131 -16.32 -4.89 2.36
CA VAL A 131 -16.00 -3.80 1.43
C VAL A 131 -16.95 -2.63 1.61
N ASN A 132 -18.25 -2.85 1.69
CA ASN A 132 -19.22 -1.77 1.88
C ASN A 132 -19.05 -1.04 3.21
N LYS A 133 -18.76 -1.79 4.30
CA LYS A 133 -18.51 -1.23 5.64
C LYS A 133 -17.29 -0.30 5.65
N TYR A 134 -16.25 -0.63 4.91
CA TYR A 134 -14.97 0.07 4.95
C TYR A 134 -14.67 0.88 3.69
N LEU A 135 -15.58 0.96 2.71
CA LEU A 135 -15.31 1.53 1.39
C LEU A 135 -14.76 2.95 1.45
N GLU A 136 -15.31 3.79 2.31
CA GLU A 136 -14.85 5.17 2.47
C GLU A 136 -13.39 5.23 2.90
N LYS A 137 -13.03 4.49 3.95
CA LYS A 137 -11.64 4.38 4.41
C LYS A 137 -10.74 3.72 3.36
N LEU A 138 -11.14 2.56 2.85
CA LEU A 138 -10.39 1.78 1.88
C LEU A 138 -10.02 2.60 0.64
N SER A 139 -10.92 3.47 0.21
CA SER A 139 -10.73 4.28 -1.01
C SER A 139 -9.68 5.38 -0.87
N ILE A 140 -9.25 5.73 0.34
CA ILE A 140 -8.28 6.81 0.59
C ILE A 140 -7.06 6.34 1.41
N TRP A 141 -7.11 5.12 1.99
CA TRP A 141 -6.10 4.67 2.95
C TRP A 141 -4.79 4.29 2.25
N PRO A 142 -3.62 4.61 2.86
CA PRO A 142 -2.33 4.10 2.40
C PRO A 142 -2.18 2.62 2.76
N ALA A 143 -1.37 1.88 2.00
CA ALA A 143 -1.07 0.50 2.33
C ALA A 143 0.11 0.35 3.30
N ALA A 144 0.93 1.40 3.47
CA ALA A 144 2.07 1.38 4.38
C ALA A 144 2.41 2.79 4.89
N VAL A 145 3.22 2.85 5.96
CA VAL A 145 3.81 4.10 6.47
C VAL A 145 5.01 4.52 5.61
N ARG A 146 5.74 3.55 5.04
CA ARG A 146 6.95 3.73 4.21
C ARG A 146 7.09 2.56 3.24
N ASN A 147 7.84 2.77 2.18
CA ASN A 147 8.34 1.82 1.18
C ASN A 147 7.43 1.57 -0.02
N HIS A 148 6.23 1.04 0.14
CA HIS A 148 5.34 0.71 -0.98
C HIS A 148 3.93 1.20 -0.70
N HIS A 149 3.24 1.71 -1.73
CA HIS A 149 1.85 2.18 -1.66
C HIS A 149 1.56 3.17 -0.51
N GLU A 150 2.54 4.04 -0.15
CA GLU A 150 2.43 5.04 0.93
C GLU A 150 1.66 6.31 0.50
N PHE A 151 0.85 6.22 -0.52
CA PHE A 151 0.08 7.30 -1.12
C PHE A 151 -1.43 7.15 -0.89
N GLU A 152 -2.18 8.21 -1.20
CA GLU A 152 -3.65 8.18 -1.15
C GLU A 152 -4.19 7.09 -2.07
N SER A 153 -5.15 6.30 -1.57
CA SER A 153 -5.69 5.11 -2.24
C SER A 153 -4.68 3.97 -2.43
N GLY A 154 -3.56 3.97 -1.69
CA GLY A 154 -2.53 2.94 -1.81
C GLY A 154 -3.04 1.54 -1.48
N LEU A 155 -3.90 1.42 -0.45
CA LEU A 155 -4.44 0.13 -0.02
C LEU A 155 -5.39 -0.48 -1.06
N ILE A 156 -6.30 0.31 -1.62
CA ILE A 156 -7.20 -0.17 -2.69
C ILE A 156 -6.43 -0.43 -3.99
N TYR A 157 -5.42 0.38 -4.30
CA TYR A 157 -4.55 0.16 -5.46
C TYR A 157 -3.85 -1.20 -5.35
N HIS A 158 -3.19 -1.48 -4.23
CA HIS A 158 -2.56 -2.76 -3.93
C HIS A 158 -3.55 -3.94 -4.06
N SER A 159 -4.70 -3.87 -3.37
CA SER A 159 -5.71 -4.93 -3.43
C SER A 159 -6.22 -5.21 -4.84
N VAL A 160 -6.40 -4.17 -5.66
CA VAL A 160 -6.88 -4.30 -7.05
C VAL A 160 -5.77 -4.87 -7.96
N THR A 161 -4.52 -4.42 -7.80
CA THR A 161 -3.37 -4.98 -8.55
C THR A 161 -3.16 -6.46 -8.21
N MET A 162 -3.23 -6.80 -6.92
CA MET A 162 -3.17 -8.20 -6.48
C MET A 162 -4.31 -9.04 -7.07
N ALA A 163 -5.52 -8.49 -7.19
CA ALA A 163 -6.66 -9.18 -7.80
C ALA A 163 -6.42 -9.46 -9.30
N ASP A 164 -5.82 -8.52 -10.05
CA ASP A 164 -5.41 -8.73 -11.45
C ASP A 164 -4.42 -9.88 -11.58
N LEU A 165 -3.38 -9.87 -10.74
CA LEU A 165 -2.38 -10.95 -10.70
C LEU A 165 -3.02 -12.29 -10.28
N GLY A 166 -3.89 -12.28 -9.27
CA GLY A 166 -4.59 -13.47 -8.79
C GLY A 166 -5.46 -14.11 -9.86
N LEU A 167 -6.18 -13.32 -10.64
CA LEU A 167 -6.97 -13.81 -11.76
C LEU A 167 -6.07 -14.41 -12.86
N SER A 168 -4.92 -13.78 -13.14
CA SER A 168 -3.92 -14.30 -14.07
C SER A 168 -3.34 -15.65 -13.58
N PHE A 169 -3.06 -15.78 -12.29
CA PHE A 169 -2.62 -17.05 -11.69
C PHE A 169 -3.69 -18.15 -11.82
N CYS A 170 -4.96 -17.80 -11.57
CA CYS A 170 -6.08 -18.75 -11.73
C CYS A 170 -6.26 -19.18 -13.19
N ALA A 171 -6.01 -18.31 -14.16
CA ALA A 171 -6.05 -18.68 -15.58
C ALA A 171 -4.94 -19.67 -15.94
N VAL A 172 -3.73 -19.54 -15.38
CA VAL A 172 -2.60 -20.45 -15.59
C VAL A 172 -2.76 -21.74 -14.77
N TYR A 173 -3.28 -21.64 -13.55
CA TYR A 173 -3.47 -22.76 -12.61
C TYR A 173 -4.94 -23.01 -12.31
N PRO A 174 -5.70 -23.68 -13.20
CA PRO A 174 -7.16 -23.80 -13.11
C PRO A 174 -7.66 -24.68 -11.93
N LYS A 175 -6.75 -25.25 -11.15
CA LYS A 175 -7.07 -25.98 -9.90
C LYS A 175 -7.07 -25.08 -8.67
N LEU A 176 -6.78 -23.79 -8.81
CA LEU A 176 -6.98 -22.81 -7.74
C LEU A 176 -8.47 -22.47 -7.65
N ASN A 177 -8.96 -22.32 -6.43
CA ASN A 177 -10.29 -21.72 -6.21
C ASN A 177 -10.21 -20.22 -6.47
N ARG A 178 -10.71 -19.82 -7.66
CA ARG A 178 -10.69 -18.43 -8.14
C ARG A 178 -11.32 -17.46 -7.13
N ASP A 179 -12.44 -17.84 -6.55
CA ASP A 179 -13.19 -16.97 -5.64
C ASP A 179 -12.43 -16.72 -4.34
N LEU A 180 -11.77 -17.75 -3.79
CA LEU A 180 -10.91 -17.60 -2.60
C LEU A 180 -9.65 -16.77 -2.87
N VAL A 181 -8.96 -16.99 -4.00
CA VAL A 181 -7.81 -16.17 -4.39
C VAL A 181 -8.23 -14.71 -4.52
N LEU A 182 -9.33 -14.46 -5.24
CA LEU A 182 -9.85 -13.11 -5.44
C LEU A 182 -10.25 -12.44 -4.12
N ALA A 183 -11.03 -13.15 -3.28
CA ALA A 183 -11.42 -12.66 -1.96
C ALA A 183 -10.19 -12.36 -1.08
N GLY A 184 -9.21 -13.26 -1.06
CA GLY A 184 -7.95 -13.07 -0.34
C GLY A 184 -7.21 -11.82 -0.80
N CYS A 185 -7.00 -11.64 -2.09
CA CYS A 185 -6.36 -10.44 -2.64
C CYS A 185 -7.09 -9.15 -2.25
N LEU A 186 -8.42 -9.17 -2.19
CA LEU A 186 -9.21 -7.98 -1.88
C LEU A 186 -9.23 -7.60 -0.39
N VAL A 187 -9.09 -8.56 0.54
CA VAL A 187 -9.33 -8.30 1.97
C VAL A 187 -8.17 -8.64 2.91
N HIS A 188 -7.05 -9.23 2.42
CA HIS A 188 -5.94 -9.68 3.28
C HIS A 188 -5.41 -8.57 4.19
N ASP A 189 -5.38 -7.35 3.70
CA ASP A 189 -4.80 -6.17 4.34
C ASP A 189 -5.83 -5.23 5.00
N PHE A 190 -7.08 -5.61 5.16
CA PHE A 190 -8.12 -4.77 5.75
C PHE A 190 -7.77 -4.25 7.15
N GLY A 191 -6.99 -5.00 7.90
CA GLY A 191 -6.48 -4.58 9.21
C GLY A 191 -5.65 -3.30 9.18
N LYS A 192 -5.04 -2.95 8.05
CA LYS A 192 -4.28 -1.70 7.88
C LYS A 192 -5.13 -0.44 8.08
N MET A 193 -6.43 -0.51 7.86
CA MET A 193 -7.37 0.58 8.17
C MET A 193 -7.57 0.83 9.66
N ILE A 194 -7.13 -0.09 10.51
CA ILE A 194 -7.12 0.03 11.98
C ILE A 194 -5.69 0.24 12.47
N GLU A 195 -4.73 -0.44 11.85
CA GLU A 195 -3.31 -0.36 12.18
C GLU A 195 -2.74 1.04 11.99
N LEU A 196 -3.17 1.75 10.94
CA LEU A 196 -2.65 3.06 10.56
C LEU A 196 -3.64 4.18 10.86
N SER A 197 -3.09 5.38 11.11
CA SER A 197 -3.91 6.58 11.40
C SER A 197 -4.49 7.25 10.16
N GLY A 198 -4.06 6.84 8.95
CA GLY A 198 -4.42 7.48 7.70
C GLY A 198 -3.49 8.64 7.31
N LEU A 199 -3.77 9.23 6.14
CA LEU A 199 -2.99 10.32 5.56
C LEU A 199 -3.32 11.68 6.22
N PRO A 200 -2.45 12.70 6.02
CA PRO A 200 -1.27 12.75 5.13
C PRO A 200 0.00 12.16 5.72
N ASN A 201 0.04 11.87 6.99
CA ASN A 201 1.20 11.38 7.71
C ASN A 201 0.82 10.11 8.47
N ALA A 202 0.64 9.02 7.75
CA ALA A 202 0.29 7.74 8.34
C ALA A 202 1.29 7.34 9.43
N GLU A 203 0.75 6.97 10.59
CA GLU A 203 1.50 6.45 11.75
C GLU A 203 0.78 5.22 12.29
N PHE A 204 1.52 4.37 12.98
CA PHE A 204 0.90 3.25 13.67
C PHE A 204 0.04 3.73 14.85
N THR A 205 -1.20 3.30 14.89
CA THR A 205 -2.08 3.45 16.06
C THR A 205 -1.55 2.64 17.24
N LEU A 206 -2.18 2.76 18.41
CA LEU A 206 -1.84 1.91 19.55
C LEU A 206 -2.08 0.42 19.22
N ASP A 207 -3.24 0.10 18.63
CA ASP A 207 -3.58 -1.26 18.21
C ASP A 207 -2.64 -1.75 17.10
N GLY A 208 -2.26 -0.86 16.19
CA GLY A 208 -1.28 -1.17 15.14
C GLY A 208 0.08 -1.58 15.71
N LYS A 209 0.55 -0.89 16.76
CA LYS A 209 1.85 -1.20 17.41
C LYS A 209 1.82 -2.48 18.25
N LEU A 210 0.69 -2.82 18.85
CA LEU A 210 0.57 -3.91 19.84
C LEU A 210 0.00 -5.19 19.22
N ILE A 211 -0.85 -5.09 18.20
CA ILE A 211 -1.61 -6.22 17.64
C ILE A 211 -1.20 -6.48 16.18
N GLY A 212 -1.06 -5.42 15.35
CA GLY A 212 -0.74 -5.53 13.94
C GLY A 212 -1.93 -5.86 13.04
N HIS A 213 -1.80 -5.47 11.73
CA HIS A 213 -2.92 -5.56 10.76
C HIS A 213 -3.40 -6.99 10.51
N ILE A 214 -2.53 -8.01 10.54
CA ILE A 214 -2.91 -9.41 10.30
C ILE A 214 -3.99 -9.83 11.29
N SER A 215 -3.73 -9.66 12.59
CA SER A 215 -4.66 -10.03 13.64
C SER A 215 -5.90 -9.14 13.66
N LEU A 216 -5.74 -7.84 13.41
CA LEU A 216 -6.87 -6.90 13.32
C LEU A 216 -7.76 -7.20 12.12
N GLY A 217 -7.18 -7.53 10.97
CA GLY A 217 -7.90 -7.93 9.76
C GLY A 217 -8.64 -9.26 9.94
N PHE A 218 -7.95 -10.25 10.49
CA PHE A 218 -8.57 -11.52 10.86
C PHE A 218 -9.80 -11.32 11.76
N TYR A 219 -9.66 -10.51 12.82
CA TYR A 219 -10.76 -10.24 13.74
C TYR A 219 -11.98 -9.64 13.04
N GLU A 220 -11.79 -8.67 12.15
CA GLU A 220 -12.90 -8.04 11.43
C GLU A 220 -13.59 -9.00 10.46
N VAL A 221 -12.83 -9.86 9.77
CA VAL A 221 -13.38 -10.88 8.87
C VAL A 221 -14.10 -11.96 9.68
N ARG A 222 -13.51 -12.47 10.76
CA ARG A 222 -14.12 -13.47 11.65
C ARG A 222 -15.45 -12.96 12.25
N LYS A 223 -15.45 -11.74 12.76
CA LYS A 223 -16.65 -11.09 13.32
C LYS A 223 -17.79 -11.00 12.31
N GLU A 224 -17.49 -10.63 11.07
CA GLU A 224 -18.50 -10.56 10.02
C GLU A 224 -18.97 -11.96 9.59
N ALA A 225 -18.06 -12.93 9.49
CA ALA A 225 -18.38 -14.32 9.19
C ALA A 225 -19.29 -14.95 10.28
N GLU A 226 -19.03 -14.67 11.54
CA GLU A 226 -19.90 -15.07 12.66
C GLU A 226 -21.29 -14.43 12.58
N ARG A 227 -21.36 -13.12 12.28
CA ARG A 227 -22.62 -12.41 12.08
C ARG A 227 -23.46 -13.01 10.95
N LEU A 228 -22.81 -13.55 9.93
CA LEU A 228 -23.46 -14.25 8.80
C LEU A 228 -23.74 -15.73 9.08
N GLY A 229 -23.46 -16.22 10.29
CA GLY A 229 -23.65 -17.63 10.67
C GLY A 229 -22.71 -18.59 9.92
N MET A 230 -21.56 -18.11 9.41
CA MET A 230 -20.65 -18.98 8.67
C MET A 230 -19.92 -19.99 9.52
N HIS A 231 -19.90 -19.83 10.84
CA HIS A 231 -19.27 -20.74 11.79
C HIS A 231 -20.27 -21.59 12.61
N GLU A 232 -21.56 -21.55 12.25
CA GLU A 232 -22.60 -22.33 12.95
C GLU A 232 -22.37 -23.85 12.89
N PHE A 233 -21.69 -24.35 11.84
CA PHE A 233 -21.34 -25.75 11.68
C PHE A 233 -20.61 -26.33 12.91
N GLU A 234 -19.70 -25.58 13.51
CA GLU A 234 -18.94 -26.03 14.68
C GLU A 234 -19.80 -26.18 15.95
N SER A 235 -20.93 -25.47 16.00
CA SER A 235 -21.87 -25.50 17.11
C SER A 235 -22.87 -26.66 17.02
N LEU A 236 -22.89 -27.38 15.88
CA LEU A 236 -23.78 -28.53 15.70
C LEU A 236 -23.33 -29.74 16.54
N PRO A 237 -24.27 -30.60 16.96
CA PRO A 237 -23.95 -31.91 17.47
C PRO A 237 -23.10 -32.70 16.48
N LYS A 238 -22.17 -33.53 16.96
CA LYS A 238 -21.24 -34.29 16.09
C LYS A 238 -21.94 -35.15 15.04
N GLU A 239 -23.11 -35.67 15.39
CA GLU A 239 -23.95 -36.50 14.53
C GLU A 239 -24.53 -35.72 13.35
N GLU A 240 -24.66 -34.39 13.48
CA GLU A 240 -25.17 -33.47 12.46
C GLU A 240 -24.06 -32.80 11.65
N GLN A 241 -22.80 -32.98 12.03
CA GLN A 241 -21.63 -32.39 11.36
C GLN A 241 -21.26 -33.18 10.08
N ALA A 242 -22.10 -33.15 9.07
CA ALA A 242 -21.81 -33.77 7.79
C ALA A 242 -20.95 -32.84 6.90
N LYS A 243 -19.75 -33.30 6.53
CA LYS A 243 -18.80 -32.54 5.66
C LYS A 243 -19.32 -32.23 4.25
N SER A 244 -20.39 -32.91 3.83
CA SER A 244 -21.09 -32.63 2.57
C SER A 244 -22.23 -31.62 2.71
N SER A 245 -22.47 -31.09 3.92
CA SER A 245 -23.56 -30.14 4.15
C SER A 245 -23.23 -28.74 3.65
N PRO A 246 -24.24 -27.95 3.24
CA PRO A 246 -24.05 -26.54 2.92
C PRO A 246 -23.46 -25.71 4.08
N LEU A 247 -23.76 -26.08 5.33
CA LEU A 247 -23.17 -25.42 6.52
C LEU A 247 -21.66 -25.68 6.64
N PHE A 248 -21.21 -26.90 6.31
CA PHE A 248 -19.78 -27.17 6.27
C PHE A 248 -19.09 -26.39 5.17
N HIS A 249 -19.64 -26.36 3.96
CA HIS A 249 -19.08 -25.57 2.85
C HIS A 249 -18.93 -24.09 3.26
N LYS A 250 -19.97 -23.52 3.82
CA LYS A 250 -19.97 -22.14 4.29
C LYS A 250 -18.89 -21.89 5.36
N HIS A 251 -18.75 -22.78 6.32
CA HIS A 251 -17.72 -22.75 7.36
C HIS A 251 -16.31 -22.90 6.75
N GLU A 252 -16.11 -23.85 5.85
CA GLU A 252 -14.84 -24.08 5.18
C GLU A 252 -14.37 -22.85 4.38
N MET A 253 -15.26 -22.24 3.59
CA MET A 253 -14.93 -21.02 2.81
C MET A 253 -14.52 -19.84 3.70
N ALA A 254 -15.22 -19.63 4.83
CA ALA A 254 -14.83 -18.60 5.81
C ALA A 254 -13.47 -18.90 6.43
N SER A 255 -13.25 -20.13 6.88
CA SER A 255 -11.99 -20.56 7.51
C SER A 255 -10.81 -20.49 6.57
N MET A 256 -11.01 -20.81 5.27
CA MET A 256 -9.96 -20.68 4.26
C MET A 256 -9.61 -19.21 3.98
N LEU A 257 -10.59 -18.31 3.93
CA LEU A 257 -10.33 -16.87 3.80
C LEU A 257 -9.59 -16.31 5.03
N GLU A 258 -10.03 -16.68 6.21
CA GLU A 258 -9.37 -16.32 7.48
C GLU A 258 -7.92 -16.83 7.52
N HIS A 259 -7.69 -18.06 7.04
CA HIS A 259 -6.35 -18.63 6.92
C HIS A 259 -5.48 -17.85 5.94
N ILE A 260 -6.02 -17.41 4.79
CA ILE A 260 -5.31 -16.54 3.84
C ILE A 260 -4.83 -15.27 4.55
N ILE A 261 -5.71 -14.61 5.33
CA ILE A 261 -5.36 -13.39 6.06
C ILE A 261 -4.25 -13.65 7.08
N LEU A 262 -4.34 -14.74 7.85
CA LEU A 262 -3.33 -15.07 8.86
C LEU A 262 -1.97 -15.46 8.25
N SER A 263 -1.92 -15.89 7.00
CA SER A 263 -0.72 -16.47 6.38
C SER A 263 -0.17 -15.66 5.20
N HIS A 264 -0.77 -14.52 4.82
CA HIS A 264 -0.42 -13.85 3.55
C HIS A 264 1.02 -13.34 3.48
N HIS A 265 1.68 -12.99 4.57
CA HIS A 265 3.10 -12.66 4.56
C HIS A 265 4.02 -13.89 4.32
N GLY A 266 3.49 -15.11 4.35
CA GLY A 266 4.15 -16.34 3.91
C GLY A 266 5.22 -16.90 4.83
N LYS A 267 5.73 -16.14 5.80
CA LYS A 267 6.84 -16.52 6.69
C LYS A 267 6.62 -15.99 8.09
N TYR A 268 7.10 -16.75 9.09
CA TYR A 268 7.06 -16.33 10.50
C TYR A 268 7.89 -15.06 10.75
N GLU A 269 9.05 -14.94 10.12
CA GLU A 269 9.93 -13.76 10.23
C GLU A 269 9.29 -12.48 9.66
N PHE A 270 8.25 -12.61 8.82
CA PHE A 270 7.48 -11.49 8.29
C PHE A 270 6.20 -11.21 9.08
N GLY A 271 6.00 -11.93 10.18
CA GLY A 271 4.89 -11.71 11.11
C GLY A 271 3.63 -12.54 10.85
N SER A 272 3.64 -13.48 9.89
CA SER A 272 2.53 -14.44 9.75
C SER A 272 2.45 -15.35 10.97
N PRO A 273 1.31 -15.39 11.70
CA PRO A 273 1.16 -16.32 12.82
C PRO A 273 1.09 -17.79 12.40
N VAL A 274 0.74 -18.07 11.15
CA VAL A 274 0.74 -19.40 10.53
C VAL A 274 1.33 -19.34 9.13
N LEU A 275 1.83 -20.45 8.62
CA LEU A 275 2.29 -20.54 7.22
C LEU A 275 1.12 -20.88 6.27
N PRO A 276 1.20 -20.53 4.97
CA PRO A 276 0.19 -20.92 3.98
C PRO A 276 0.05 -22.44 3.88
N LEU A 277 -1.14 -22.99 4.16
CA LEU A 277 -1.44 -24.41 4.14
C LEU A 277 -2.35 -24.82 2.98
N THR A 278 -2.88 -23.86 2.21
CA THR A 278 -3.66 -24.12 1.01
C THR A 278 -2.97 -23.53 -0.21
N LYS A 279 -3.32 -24.00 -1.40
CA LYS A 279 -2.79 -23.47 -2.66
C LYS A 279 -3.14 -22.01 -2.84
N GLU A 280 -4.35 -21.63 -2.46
CA GLU A 280 -4.86 -20.26 -2.54
C GLU A 280 -4.11 -19.33 -1.58
N ALA A 281 -3.89 -19.76 -0.36
CA ALA A 281 -3.11 -18.99 0.62
C ALA A 281 -1.66 -18.80 0.15
N TYR A 282 -1.06 -19.87 -0.42
CA TYR A 282 0.29 -19.79 -0.99
C TYR A 282 0.34 -18.84 -2.21
N ALA A 283 -0.65 -18.92 -3.10
CA ALA A 283 -0.74 -18.03 -4.25
C ALA A 283 -0.88 -16.56 -3.82
N VAL A 284 -1.79 -16.25 -2.89
CA VAL A 284 -1.98 -14.87 -2.37
C VAL A 284 -0.69 -14.36 -1.74
N SER A 285 -0.03 -15.16 -0.93
CA SER A 285 1.25 -14.79 -0.30
C SER A 285 2.36 -14.49 -1.32
N CYS A 286 2.44 -15.27 -2.41
CA CYS A 286 3.41 -15.00 -3.49
C CYS A 286 3.08 -13.71 -4.26
N ILE A 287 1.79 -13.44 -4.49
CA ILE A 287 1.32 -12.25 -5.20
C ILE A 287 1.59 -10.99 -4.38
N ASP A 288 1.32 -11.04 -3.07
CA ASP A 288 1.57 -9.95 -2.13
C ASP A 288 3.07 -9.57 -2.08
N ASP A 289 3.94 -10.56 -1.86
CA ASP A 289 5.39 -10.37 -1.86
C ASP A 289 5.90 -9.84 -3.21
N PHE A 290 5.32 -10.30 -4.32
CA PHE A 290 5.69 -9.84 -5.66
C PHE A 290 5.28 -8.38 -5.88
N ASP A 291 4.04 -8.01 -5.61
CA ASP A 291 3.54 -6.64 -5.81
C ASP A 291 4.31 -5.64 -4.95
N ALA A 292 4.51 -5.96 -3.66
CA ALA A 292 5.31 -5.12 -2.76
C ALA A 292 6.75 -4.92 -3.27
N LYS A 293 7.40 -5.96 -3.79
CA LYS A 293 8.75 -5.89 -4.34
C LYS A 293 8.84 -5.09 -5.64
N MET A 294 7.84 -5.21 -6.52
CA MET A 294 7.80 -4.43 -7.76
C MET A 294 7.70 -2.93 -7.45
N MET A 295 6.86 -2.53 -6.50
CA MET A 295 6.76 -1.12 -6.07
C MET A 295 8.08 -0.60 -5.45
N ILE A 296 8.79 -1.43 -4.68
CA ILE A 296 10.11 -1.07 -4.12
C ILE A 296 11.13 -0.86 -5.24
N LEU A 297 11.09 -1.71 -6.27
CA LEU A 297 11.97 -1.60 -7.45
C LEU A 297 11.68 -0.36 -8.27
N ASP A 298 10.42 -0.05 -8.52
CA ASP A 298 10.02 1.16 -9.26
C ASP A 298 10.54 2.41 -8.56
N LYS A 299 10.34 2.52 -7.26
CA LYS A 299 10.86 3.62 -6.44
C LYS A 299 12.40 3.68 -6.45
N ALA A 300 13.07 2.53 -6.43
CA ALA A 300 14.54 2.46 -6.49
C ALA A 300 15.08 2.90 -7.86
N TYR A 301 14.37 2.60 -8.93
CA TYR A 301 14.72 3.02 -10.29
C TYR A 301 14.53 4.53 -10.50
N GLU A 302 13.52 5.16 -9.89
CA GLU A 302 13.37 6.62 -9.91
C GLU A 302 14.59 7.34 -9.32
N GLY A 303 15.26 6.71 -8.33
CA GLY A 303 16.46 7.24 -7.68
C GLY A 303 17.78 6.87 -8.36
N ALA A 304 17.77 6.10 -9.46
CA ALA A 304 18.96 5.62 -10.16
C ALA A 304 19.03 6.14 -11.61
N GLU A 305 20.19 6.57 -12.04
CA GLU A 305 20.40 6.94 -13.44
C GLU A 305 20.26 5.71 -14.36
N LYS A 306 19.76 5.90 -15.58
CA LYS A 306 19.75 4.84 -16.59
C LYS A 306 21.17 4.37 -16.89
N GLY A 307 21.37 3.06 -16.99
CA GLY A 307 22.66 2.44 -17.17
C GLY A 307 23.46 2.21 -15.87
N GLU A 308 22.94 2.63 -14.72
CA GLU A 308 23.56 2.48 -13.42
C GLU A 308 22.78 1.47 -12.54
N ASN A 309 23.41 1.02 -11.48
CA ASN A 309 22.73 0.21 -10.46
C ASN A 309 22.00 1.10 -9.45
N THR A 310 20.87 0.62 -8.94
CA THR A 310 20.20 1.21 -7.76
C THR A 310 21.11 1.18 -6.54
N SER A 311 20.76 1.90 -5.50
CA SER A 311 21.29 1.64 -4.16
C SER A 311 20.91 0.22 -3.69
N LYS A 312 21.65 -0.31 -2.69
CA LYS A 312 21.28 -1.60 -2.07
C LYS A 312 19.89 -1.55 -1.47
N ILE A 313 19.06 -2.51 -1.83
CA ILE A 313 17.69 -2.65 -1.31
C ILE A 313 17.72 -3.70 -0.20
N MET A 314 17.61 -3.25 1.06
CA MET A 314 17.71 -4.10 2.24
C MET A 314 16.64 -5.20 2.26
N THR A 315 15.40 -4.88 1.87
CA THR A 315 14.27 -5.81 1.82
C THR A 315 14.37 -6.84 0.69
N MET A 316 15.37 -6.72 -0.18
CA MET A 316 15.65 -7.63 -1.30
C MET A 316 17.07 -8.19 -1.18
N ASP A 317 17.42 -8.74 -0.03
CA ASP A 317 18.69 -9.40 0.29
C ASP A 317 19.92 -8.49 0.09
N ASN A 318 19.77 -7.19 0.29
CA ASN A 318 20.80 -6.18 0.06
C ASN A 318 21.37 -6.17 -1.38
N ARG A 319 20.55 -6.55 -2.37
CA ARG A 319 20.94 -6.52 -3.78
C ARG A 319 20.79 -5.15 -4.38
N PHE A 320 21.53 -4.90 -5.48
CA PHE A 320 21.26 -3.80 -6.40
C PHE A 320 20.61 -4.34 -7.65
N PHE A 321 19.91 -3.46 -8.36
CA PHE A 321 19.27 -3.77 -9.61
C PHE A 321 19.74 -2.78 -10.68
N TYR A 322 20.04 -3.29 -11.86
CA TYR A 322 20.48 -2.47 -12.98
C TYR A 322 19.28 -1.75 -13.61
N ASN A 323 19.37 -0.41 -13.72
CA ASN A 323 18.36 0.42 -14.39
C ASN A 323 18.70 0.52 -15.90
N PRO A 324 18.01 -0.21 -16.81
CA PRO A 324 18.42 -0.33 -18.19
C PRO A 324 18.12 0.94 -19.00
N PHE A 325 18.97 1.23 -19.99
CA PHE A 325 18.76 2.33 -20.94
C PHE A 325 17.60 2.08 -21.90
N SER A 326 17.43 0.85 -22.33
CA SER A 326 16.64 0.46 -23.51
C SER A 326 15.17 0.13 -23.21
N LEU A 327 14.74 0.18 -21.95
CA LEU A 327 13.34 -0.04 -21.63
C LEU A 327 12.59 1.31 -21.73
N GLU A 328 11.97 1.55 -22.85
CA GLU A 328 10.82 2.45 -22.90
C GLU A 328 9.67 1.74 -22.19
N VAL A 329 9.39 2.15 -20.95
CA VAL A 329 8.19 1.72 -20.27
C VAL A 329 7.02 2.25 -21.09
N SER A 330 6.27 1.38 -21.73
CA SER A 330 4.99 1.76 -22.33
C SER A 330 4.15 2.40 -21.24
N SER A 331 3.83 3.66 -21.38
CA SER A 331 3.09 4.47 -20.42
C SER A 331 1.60 4.14 -20.35
N SER A 332 1.23 2.89 -20.59
CA SER A 332 -0.14 2.42 -20.45
C SER A 332 -0.34 1.84 -19.06
N PRO A 333 -0.94 2.56 -18.12
CA PRO A 333 -1.41 1.98 -16.87
C PRO A 333 -2.72 1.24 -17.13
N SER A 334 -2.73 0.32 -18.07
CA SER A 334 -3.95 -0.39 -18.44
C SER A 334 -3.90 -1.85 -18.01
N GLY A 335 -3.98 -2.08 -16.69
CA GLY A 335 -4.56 -3.32 -16.20
C GLY A 335 -6.02 -3.54 -16.66
N LEU A 336 -6.57 -2.61 -17.44
CA LEU A 336 -7.90 -2.68 -18.06
C LEU A 336 -7.91 -3.45 -19.40
N SER A 337 -6.76 -3.83 -19.97
CA SER A 337 -6.70 -4.50 -21.26
C SER A 337 -6.50 -6.02 -21.16
N LEU A 338 -6.10 -6.53 -20.00
CA LEU A 338 -5.83 -7.98 -19.84
C LEU A 338 -7.05 -8.87 -20.17
N GLU A 339 -8.26 -8.44 -19.87
CA GLU A 339 -9.46 -9.18 -20.27
C GLU A 339 -9.63 -9.24 -21.80
N LYS A 340 -9.32 -8.15 -22.50
CA LYS A 340 -9.37 -8.11 -23.97
C LYS A 340 -8.24 -8.92 -24.60
N GLU A 341 -7.03 -8.81 -24.08
CA GLU A 341 -5.87 -9.57 -24.58
C GLU A 341 -5.99 -11.08 -24.28
N LEU A 342 -6.53 -11.45 -23.12
CA LEU A 342 -6.82 -12.86 -22.79
C LEU A 342 -7.96 -13.44 -23.66
N ASP A 343 -8.94 -12.64 -24.05
CA ASP A 343 -10.00 -13.07 -24.96
C ASP A 343 -9.51 -13.16 -26.42
N GLU A 344 -8.54 -12.34 -26.82
CA GLU A 344 -7.87 -12.43 -28.12
C GLU A 344 -6.94 -13.65 -28.22
N LEU A 345 -6.28 -14.05 -27.13
CA LEU A 345 -5.43 -15.26 -27.06
C LEU A 345 -6.23 -16.57 -26.99
N LYS A 346 -7.51 -16.50 -26.69
CA LYS A 346 -8.43 -17.67 -26.69
C LYS A 346 -9.11 -17.90 -28.05
N ARG A 347 -8.89 -17.07 -29.05
CA ARG A 347 -9.35 -17.18 -30.43
C ARG A 347 -8.26 -17.71 -31.32
#